data_695ac553e0399536c72628a89173451b
#
_entry.id   695ac553e0399536c72628a89173451b
#
_cell.length_a   1.000
_cell.length_b   1.000
_cell.length_c   1.000
_cell.angle_alpha   90.00
_cell.angle_beta   90.00
_cell.angle_gamma   90.00
#
_symmetry.space_group_name_H-M   'P 1'
#
loop_
_entity.id
_entity.type
_entity.pdbx_description
1 polymer ?
#
loop_
_entity_poly.entity_id
_entity_poly.type
_entity_poly.pdbx_seq_one_letter_code
_entity_poly.pdbx_strand_id
1 'polypeptide(L)'
;FRIIAMAGLAGWLSRFVRQSRHYSLSFCCIIGLVLAGGIGNLIDSLFYGQLFTSSIGQVAQFVPTTAGAVGYAPWFEGHVVDMLYFPLFTTVLPEWFPIGGGSAYTFFSPIFNIADSCITVGVLALLIFYPRTTTRALDRLWLYLRGKHRHTSGRTK
;
A
#
# COMPACT_ATOMS: atom_id res chain seq x y z
N PHE A 1 -8.02 10.25 -3.79
CA PHE A 1 -7.40 9.11 -4.47
C PHE A 1 -7.37 7.86 -3.57
N ARG A 2 -6.85 7.94 -2.33
CA ARG A 2 -6.70 6.81 -1.39
C ARG A 2 -8.03 6.07 -1.15
N ILE A 3 -9.12 6.77 -0.84
CA ILE A 3 -10.44 6.17 -0.58
C ILE A 3 -10.96 5.39 -1.80
N ILE A 4 -10.82 5.95 -3.00
CA ILE A 4 -11.26 5.30 -4.25
C ILE A 4 -10.44 4.04 -4.50
N ALA A 5 -9.12 4.12 -4.35
CA ALA A 5 -8.22 2.98 -4.50
C ALA A 5 -8.56 1.86 -3.50
N MET A 6 -8.88 2.22 -2.27
CA MET A 6 -9.25 1.27 -1.21
C MET A 6 -10.62 0.64 -1.43
N ALA A 7 -11.61 1.42 -1.85
CA ALA A 7 -12.93 0.87 -2.23
C ALA A 7 -12.79 -0.10 -3.41
N GLY A 8 -11.96 0.21 -4.40
CA GLY A 8 -11.63 -0.67 -5.51
C GLY A 8 -10.96 -1.96 -5.04
N LEU A 9 -9.98 -1.85 -4.15
CA LEU A 9 -9.26 -2.98 -3.57
C LEU A 9 -10.19 -3.88 -2.74
N ALA A 10 -11.04 -3.29 -1.88
CA ALA A 10 -12.02 -4.01 -1.08
C ALA A 10 -13.07 -4.74 -1.94
N GLY A 11 -13.55 -4.09 -3.01
CA GLY A 11 -14.47 -4.69 -3.97
C GLY A 11 -13.83 -5.86 -4.72
N TRP A 12 -12.57 -5.68 -5.16
CA TRP A 12 -11.80 -6.74 -5.80
C TRP A 12 -11.54 -7.91 -4.85
N LEU A 13 -11.16 -7.64 -3.60
CA LEU A 13 -10.96 -8.66 -2.57
C LEU A 13 -12.23 -9.46 -2.29
N SER A 14 -13.37 -8.80 -2.09
CA SER A 14 -14.66 -9.46 -1.83
C SER A 14 -15.00 -10.46 -2.94
N ARG A 15 -14.74 -10.05 -4.18
CA ARG A 15 -14.96 -10.91 -5.34
C ARG A 15 -13.93 -12.04 -5.40
N PHE A 16 -12.65 -11.73 -5.13
CA PHE A 16 -11.58 -12.72 -5.10
C PHE A 16 -11.86 -13.80 -4.05
N VAL A 17 -12.27 -13.45 -2.85
CA VAL A 17 -12.63 -14.39 -1.79
C VAL A 17 -13.78 -15.30 -2.22
N ARG A 18 -14.81 -14.76 -2.90
CA ARG A 18 -15.92 -15.56 -3.44
C ARG A 18 -15.47 -16.55 -4.52
N GLN A 19 -14.41 -16.26 -5.24
CA GLN A 19 -13.85 -17.09 -6.30
C GLN A 19 -12.61 -17.89 -5.88
N SER A 20 -12.17 -17.77 -4.61
CA SER A 20 -10.94 -18.38 -4.10
C SER A 20 -10.88 -19.89 -4.27
N ARG A 21 -12.03 -20.57 -4.32
CA ARG A 21 -12.13 -22.04 -4.58
C ARG A 21 -11.52 -22.47 -5.93
N HIS A 22 -11.32 -21.55 -6.85
CA HIS A 22 -10.74 -21.81 -8.17
C HIS A 22 -9.25 -21.50 -8.26
N TYR A 23 -8.64 -21.03 -7.18
CA TYR A 23 -7.23 -20.67 -7.13
C TYR A 23 -6.45 -21.54 -6.13
N SER A 24 -5.15 -21.69 -6.35
CA SER A 24 -4.29 -22.39 -5.40
C SER A 24 -4.21 -21.63 -4.07
N LEU A 25 -4.03 -22.36 -2.97
CA LEU A 25 -3.88 -21.79 -1.65
C LEU A 25 -2.71 -20.78 -1.62
N SER A 26 -1.58 -21.12 -2.24
CA SER A 26 -0.41 -20.25 -2.30
C SER A 26 -0.70 -18.93 -2.99
N PHE A 27 -1.44 -18.93 -4.10
CA PHE A 27 -1.88 -17.70 -4.78
C PHE A 27 -2.77 -16.85 -3.86
N CYS A 28 -3.71 -17.49 -3.15
CA CYS A 28 -4.58 -16.80 -2.20
C CYS A 28 -3.80 -16.19 -1.03
N CYS A 29 -2.79 -16.89 -0.50
CA CYS A 29 -1.92 -16.35 0.56
C CYS A 29 -1.13 -15.13 0.09
N ILE A 30 -0.58 -15.15 -1.13
CA ILE A 30 0.17 -14.00 -1.67
C ILE A 30 -0.75 -12.80 -1.89
N ILE A 31 -1.94 -13.00 -2.41
CA ILE A 31 -2.95 -11.93 -2.51
C ILE A 31 -3.32 -11.40 -1.11
N GLY A 32 -3.51 -12.30 -0.14
CA GLY A 32 -3.76 -11.94 1.26
C GLY A 32 -2.66 -11.08 1.86
N LEU A 33 -1.39 -11.37 1.54
CA LEU A 33 -0.23 -10.59 1.97
C LEU A 33 -0.25 -9.16 1.41
N VAL A 34 -0.51 -8.99 0.11
CA VAL A 34 -0.65 -7.67 -0.52
C VAL A 34 -1.77 -6.86 0.13
N LEU A 35 -2.89 -7.52 0.39
CA LEU A 35 -4.06 -6.88 1.00
C LEU A 35 -3.81 -6.49 2.46
N ALA A 36 -3.15 -7.34 3.23
CA ALA A 36 -2.80 -7.05 4.61
C ALA A 36 -1.91 -5.81 4.70
N GLY A 37 -0.90 -5.69 3.80
CA GLY A 37 -0.07 -4.49 3.71
C GLY A 37 -0.88 -3.25 3.34
N GLY A 38 -1.75 -3.34 2.33
CA GLY A 38 -2.61 -2.22 1.93
C GLY A 38 -3.57 -1.76 3.04
N ILE A 39 -4.14 -2.71 3.79
CA ILE A 39 -5.01 -2.42 4.94
C ILE A 39 -4.19 -1.79 6.08
N GLY A 40 -2.97 -2.28 6.36
CA GLY A 40 -2.08 -1.70 7.35
C GLY A 40 -1.82 -0.22 7.09
N ASN A 41 -1.33 0.12 5.89
CA ASN A 41 -1.10 1.51 5.47
C ASN A 41 -2.36 2.38 5.51
N LEU A 42 -3.54 1.77 5.28
CA LEU A 42 -4.80 2.50 5.43
C LEU A 42 -5.10 2.82 6.89
N ILE A 43 -4.96 1.86 7.79
CA ILE A 43 -5.19 2.03 9.23
C ILE A 43 -4.30 3.17 9.75
N ASP A 44 -3.02 3.17 9.37
CA ASP A 44 -2.10 4.25 9.74
C ASP A 44 -2.59 5.61 9.25
N SER A 45 -2.95 5.70 7.97
CA SER A 45 -3.46 6.95 7.38
C SER A 45 -4.76 7.43 7.99
N LEU A 46 -5.63 6.51 8.42
CA LEU A 46 -6.90 6.84 9.07
C LEU A 46 -6.69 7.40 10.47
N PHE A 47 -5.89 6.72 11.29
CA PHE A 47 -5.91 6.91 12.72
C PHE A 47 -4.75 7.73 13.24
N TYR A 48 -3.55 7.65 12.66
CA TYR A 48 -2.36 8.27 13.24
C TYR A 48 -2.45 9.80 13.32
N GLY A 49 -3.07 10.44 12.32
CA GLY A 49 -3.29 11.88 12.34
C GLY A 49 -4.10 12.36 13.55
N GLN A 50 -5.07 11.55 13.99
CA GLN A 50 -5.96 11.87 15.11
C GLN A 50 -5.42 11.41 16.47
N LEU A 51 -4.70 10.30 16.49
CA LEU A 51 -4.25 9.68 17.74
C LEU A 51 -2.93 10.24 18.27
N PHE A 52 -2.10 10.83 17.40
CA PHE A 52 -0.77 11.27 17.78
C PHE A 52 -0.55 12.77 17.54
N THR A 53 0.38 13.34 18.30
CA THR A 53 0.93 14.67 18.08
C THR A 53 1.95 14.64 16.94
N SER A 54 2.31 15.81 16.39
CA SER A 54 3.34 15.89 15.36
C SER A 54 4.69 15.38 15.87
N SER A 55 5.40 14.62 15.03
CA SER A 55 6.74 14.11 15.29
C SER A 55 7.86 15.01 14.74
N ILE A 56 7.54 16.21 14.23
CA ILE A 56 8.54 17.13 13.69
C ILE A 56 9.38 17.70 14.84
N GLY A 57 10.64 17.26 14.91
CA GLY A 57 11.60 17.72 15.94
C GLY A 57 11.36 17.19 17.35
N GLN A 58 10.40 16.28 17.53
CA GLN A 58 10.07 15.68 18.83
C GLN A 58 9.51 14.25 18.67
N VAL A 59 9.50 13.50 19.76
CA VAL A 59 8.85 12.19 19.78
C VAL A 59 7.33 12.39 19.79
N ALA A 60 6.62 11.75 18.84
CA ALA A 60 5.18 11.75 18.81
C ALA A 60 4.62 11.10 20.09
N GLN A 61 3.59 11.71 20.66
CA GLN A 61 2.88 11.23 21.84
C GLN A 61 1.42 11.00 21.51
N PHE A 62 0.75 10.16 22.27
CA PHE A 62 -0.69 10.05 22.17
C PHE A 62 -1.35 11.39 22.49
N VAL A 63 -2.34 11.77 21.70
CA VAL A 63 -3.16 12.95 21.98
C VAL A 63 -3.89 12.73 23.31
N PRO A 64 -3.67 13.59 24.33
CA PRO A 64 -4.36 13.46 25.60
C PRO A 64 -5.88 13.56 25.40
N THR A 65 -6.63 12.76 26.14
CA THR A 65 -8.13 12.77 26.12
C THR A 65 -8.71 14.05 26.77
N THR A 66 -7.86 14.99 27.14
CA THR A 66 -8.28 16.27 27.74
C THR A 66 -8.94 17.16 26.69
N ALA A 67 -9.97 17.89 27.10
CA ALA A 67 -10.73 18.78 26.22
C ALA A 67 -9.82 19.76 25.47
N GLY A 68 -9.88 19.74 24.14
CA GLY A 68 -9.14 20.63 23.26
C GLY A 68 -7.84 20.10 22.66
N ALA A 69 -7.39 18.89 23.03
CA ALA A 69 -6.25 18.25 22.37
C ALA A 69 -6.65 17.74 20.99
N VAL A 70 -5.91 18.15 19.96
CA VAL A 70 -6.17 17.76 18.56
C VAL A 70 -4.95 17.04 18.00
N GLY A 71 -5.18 15.99 17.24
CA GLY A 71 -4.12 15.29 16.52
C GLY A 71 -3.45 16.19 15.48
N TYR A 72 -2.33 15.73 14.92
CA TYR A 72 -1.56 16.54 13.97
C TYR A 72 -2.20 16.66 12.59
N ALA A 73 -3.16 15.81 12.25
CA ALA A 73 -3.83 15.82 10.95
C ALA A 73 -5.29 15.33 11.05
N PRO A 74 -6.17 15.77 10.13
CA PRO A 74 -7.52 15.26 10.03
C PRO A 74 -7.57 13.79 9.62
N TRP A 75 -8.77 13.20 9.67
CA TRP A 75 -9.00 11.82 9.24
C TRP A 75 -8.53 11.59 7.80
N PHE A 76 -7.89 10.45 7.54
CA PHE A 76 -7.32 10.05 6.23
C PHE A 76 -6.08 10.83 5.79
N GLU A 77 -5.59 11.77 6.56
CA GLU A 77 -4.38 12.55 6.27
C GLU A 77 -3.20 12.20 7.20
N GLY A 78 -3.36 11.18 8.03
CA GLY A 78 -2.28 10.64 8.85
C GLY A 78 -1.13 10.13 7.98
N HIS A 79 0.11 10.36 8.44
CA HIS A 79 1.30 9.80 7.82
C HIS A 79 1.42 8.31 8.15
N VAL A 80 1.80 7.51 7.17
CA VAL A 80 2.24 6.14 7.40
C VAL A 80 3.61 6.23 8.08
N VAL A 81 3.81 5.46 9.16
CA VAL A 81 5.06 5.51 9.92
C VAL A 81 6.02 4.46 9.38
N ASP A 82 7.11 4.94 8.78
CA ASP A 82 8.19 4.10 8.28
C ASP A 82 9.22 3.90 9.39
N MET A 83 9.50 2.64 9.75
CA MET A 83 10.36 2.30 10.88
C MET A 83 11.56 1.44 10.52
N LEU A 84 11.60 0.88 9.31
CA LEU A 84 12.66 -0.02 8.88
C LEU A 84 13.65 0.71 7.99
N TYR A 85 14.89 0.81 8.46
CA TYR A 85 16.01 1.42 7.75
C TYR A 85 17.20 0.47 7.74
N PHE A 86 17.61 0.01 6.56
CA PHE A 86 18.70 -0.93 6.38
C PHE A 86 19.76 -0.39 5.41
N PRO A 87 20.57 0.60 5.81
CA PRO A 87 21.67 1.04 4.98
C PRO A 87 22.72 -0.06 4.90
N LEU A 88 22.90 -0.67 3.72
CA LEU A 88 23.83 -1.77 3.55
C LEU A 88 25.29 -1.30 3.50
N PHE A 89 25.56 -0.23 2.73
CA PHE A 89 26.88 0.40 2.68
C PHE A 89 26.74 1.82 2.12
N THR A 90 27.70 2.68 2.48
CA THR A 90 27.83 4.01 1.92
C THR A 90 29.15 4.11 1.17
N THR A 91 29.12 4.61 -0.05
CA THR A 91 30.29 4.84 -0.90
C THR A 91 30.23 6.22 -1.53
N VAL A 92 31.36 6.73 -1.98
CA VAL A 92 31.42 7.95 -2.77
C VAL A 92 31.43 7.54 -4.24
N LEU A 93 30.42 8.07 -4.99
CA LEU A 93 30.34 7.79 -6.43
C LEU A 93 31.52 8.43 -7.16
N PRO A 94 32.15 7.72 -8.13
CA PRO A 94 33.19 8.31 -8.97
C PRO A 94 32.67 9.56 -9.69
N GLU A 95 33.55 10.55 -9.90
CA GLU A 95 33.19 11.82 -10.56
C GLU A 95 32.60 11.65 -11.96
N TRP A 96 33.00 10.59 -12.67
CA TRP A 96 32.50 10.27 -14.01
C TRP A 96 31.06 9.70 -14.02
N PHE A 97 30.46 9.41 -12.86
CA PHE A 97 29.12 8.84 -12.81
C PHE A 97 28.07 9.88 -13.23
N PRO A 98 27.14 9.54 -14.17
CA PRO A 98 26.27 10.54 -14.81
C PRO A 98 25.26 11.22 -13.86
N ILE A 99 24.96 10.60 -12.71
CA ILE A 99 24.03 11.12 -11.72
C ILE A 99 24.67 11.10 -10.34
N GLY A 100 24.97 12.26 -9.77
CA GLY A 100 25.50 12.39 -8.43
C GLY A 100 26.99 12.03 -8.26
N GLY A 101 27.81 12.09 -9.35
CA GLY A 101 29.25 11.88 -9.25
C GLY A 101 29.89 12.78 -8.18
N GLY A 102 30.84 12.23 -7.42
CA GLY A 102 31.49 12.91 -6.30
C GLY A 102 30.68 12.98 -5.00
N SER A 103 29.40 12.58 -4.99
CA SER A 103 28.57 12.59 -3.78
C SER A 103 28.57 11.25 -3.04
N ALA A 104 28.32 11.30 -1.73
CA ALA A 104 28.12 10.10 -0.93
C ALA A 104 26.77 9.45 -1.29
N TYR A 105 26.82 8.18 -1.63
CA TYR A 105 25.67 7.35 -1.95
C TYR A 105 25.52 6.23 -0.94
N THR A 106 24.35 6.16 -0.30
CA THR A 106 24.01 5.05 0.59
C THR A 106 23.13 4.05 -0.15
N PHE A 107 23.66 2.85 -0.33
CA PHE A 107 22.89 1.77 -0.95
C PHE A 107 21.81 1.27 -0.01
N PHE A 108 20.59 1.16 -0.53
CA PHE A 108 19.39 0.82 0.22
C PHE A 108 19.05 1.84 1.31
N SER A 109 18.96 3.11 0.92
CA SER A 109 18.60 4.22 1.82
C SER A 109 17.09 4.43 2.06
N PRO A 110 16.12 3.85 1.31
CA PRO A 110 14.72 4.05 1.61
C PRO A 110 14.35 3.55 3.01
N ILE A 111 13.58 4.36 3.73
CA ILE A 111 12.91 3.97 4.96
C ILE A 111 11.55 3.40 4.54
N PHE A 112 11.16 2.28 5.12
CA PHE A 112 9.90 1.59 4.79
C PHE A 112 9.31 0.89 6.01
N ASN A 113 8.11 0.34 5.88
CA ASN A 113 7.45 -0.39 6.95
C ASN A 113 7.13 -1.85 6.55
N ILE A 114 6.62 -2.63 7.49
CA ILE A 114 6.26 -4.02 7.26
C ILE A 114 5.14 -4.13 6.20
N ALA A 115 4.20 -3.18 6.18
CA ALA A 115 3.10 -3.18 5.21
C ALA A 115 3.64 -2.99 3.78
N ASP A 116 4.61 -2.08 3.56
CA ASP A 116 5.26 -1.88 2.26
C ASP A 116 6.05 -3.12 1.83
N SER A 117 6.71 -3.79 2.79
CA SER A 117 7.39 -5.06 2.55
C SER A 117 6.42 -6.14 2.09
N CYS A 118 5.27 -6.27 2.76
CA CYS A 118 4.23 -7.22 2.38
C CYS A 118 3.69 -6.95 0.97
N ILE A 119 3.42 -5.68 0.63
CA ILE A 119 2.97 -5.30 -0.70
C ILE A 119 4.04 -5.64 -1.74
N THR A 120 5.27 -5.21 -1.51
CA THR A 120 6.37 -5.39 -2.47
C THR A 120 6.67 -6.87 -2.71
N VAL A 121 6.87 -7.65 -1.65
CA VAL A 121 7.12 -9.09 -1.75
C VAL A 121 5.94 -9.81 -2.40
N GLY A 122 4.71 -9.46 -2.00
CA GLY A 122 3.51 -10.06 -2.56
C GLY A 122 3.34 -9.75 -4.05
N VAL A 123 3.53 -8.50 -4.47
CA VAL A 123 3.45 -8.12 -5.90
C VAL A 123 4.54 -8.81 -6.71
N LEU A 124 5.79 -8.82 -6.25
CA LEU A 124 6.88 -9.52 -6.93
C LEU A 124 6.60 -11.02 -7.04
N ALA A 125 6.10 -11.65 -5.98
CA ALA A 125 5.73 -13.06 -6.00
C ALA A 125 4.60 -13.34 -7.00
N LEU A 126 3.59 -12.47 -7.13
CA LEU A 126 2.54 -12.60 -8.14
C LEU A 126 3.10 -12.51 -9.56
N LEU A 127 4.00 -11.57 -9.82
CA LEU A 127 4.59 -11.36 -11.14
C LEU A 127 5.54 -12.48 -11.55
N ILE A 128 6.32 -13.03 -10.61
CA ILE A 128 7.32 -14.06 -10.89
C ILE A 128 6.67 -15.45 -10.95
N PHE A 129 5.87 -15.82 -9.96
CA PHE A 129 5.36 -17.19 -9.83
C PHE A 129 3.98 -17.39 -10.44
N TYR A 130 3.17 -16.32 -10.56
CA TYR A 130 1.78 -16.43 -10.99
C TYR A 130 1.36 -15.45 -12.11
N PRO A 131 2.22 -15.12 -13.10
CA PRO A 131 1.92 -14.08 -14.09
C PRO A 131 0.62 -14.36 -14.86
N ARG A 132 0.45 -15.60 -15.34
CA ARG A 132 -0.74 -15.99 -16.10
C ARG A 132 -2.03 -16.00 -15.27
N THR A 133 -1.94 -16.40 -14.00
CA THR A 133 -3.10 -16.42 -13.09
C THR A 133 -3.51 -15.00 -12.72
N THR A 134 -2.54 -14.14 -12.45
CA THR A 134 -2.75 -12.72 -12.16
C THR A 134 -3.42 -12.01 -13.33
N THR A 135 -2.91 -12.18 -14.56
CA THR A 135 -3.52 -11.59 -15.76
C THR A 135 -4.97 -12.06 -15.94
N ARG A 136 -5.23 -13.36 -15.82
CA ARG A 136 -6.60 -13.89 -15.93
C ARG A 136 -7.54 -13.35 -14.86
N ALA A 137 -7.04 -13.16 -13.63
CA ALA A 137 -7.83 -12.60 -12.53
C ALA A 137 -8.18 -11.12 -12.80
N LEU A 138 -7.23 -10.35 -13.32
CA LEU A 138 -7.44 -8.95 -13.72
C LEU A 138 -8.41 -8.83 -14.91
N ASP A 139 -8.28 -9.67 -15.94
CA ASP A 139 -9.19 -9.68 -17.10
C ASP A 139 -10.63 -9.96 -16.67
N ARG A 140 -10.84 -10.94 -15.79
CA ARG A 140 -12.18 -11.23 -15.23
C ARG A 140 -12.74 -10.05 -14.45
N LEU A 141 -11.92 -9.36 -13.69
CA LEU A 141 -12.33 -8.15 -12.98
C LEU A 141 -12.73 -7.06 -13.96
N TRP A 142 -11.91 -6.81 -14.97
CA TRP A 142 -12.17 -5.78 -15.98
C TRP A 142 -13.47 -6.04 -16.75
N LEU A 143 -13.70 -7.28 -17.21
CA LEU A 143 -14.93 -7.66 -17.87
C LEU A 143 -16.17 -7.47 -16.97
N TYR A 144 -16.05 -7.76 -15.69
CA TYR A 144 -17.13 -7.54 -14.73
C TYR A 144 -17.45 -6.06 -14.56
N LEU A 145 -16.44 -5.21 -14.40
CA LEU A 145 -16.61 -3.76 -14.25
C LEU A 145 -17.26 -3.16 -15.51
N ARG A 146 -16.82 -3.59 -16.69
CA ARG A 146 -17.37 -3.15 -17.98
C ARG A 146 -18.82 -3.62 -18.21
N GLY A 147 -19.15 -4.83 -17.78
CA GLY A 147 -20.53 -5.35 -17.85
C GLY A 147 -21.51 -4.61 -16.94
N LYS A 148 -21.06 -4.19 -15.75
CA LYS A 148 -21.85 -3.42 -14.80
C LYS A 148 -22.21 -2.03 -15.33
N HIS A 149 -21.30 -1.37 -16.06
CA HIS A 149 -21.57 -0.07 -16.71
C HIS A 149 -22.65 -0.14 -17.78
N ARG A 150 -22.77 -1.25 -18.51
CA ARG A 150 -23.84 -1.43 -19.53
C ARG A 150 -25.23 -1.56 -18.94
N HIS A 151 -25.36 -2.16 -17.76
CA HIS A 151 -26.66 -2.33 -17.09
C HIS A 151 -27.19 -1.04 -16.44
N THR A 152 -26.32 -0.14 -16.02
CA THR A 152 -26.72 1.16 -15.43
C THR A 152 -27.13 2.19 -16.50
N SER A 153 -26.55 2.12 -17.70
CA SER A 153 -26.89 3.02 -18.81
C SER A 153 -28.21 2.68 -19.52
N GLY A 154 -28.76 1.47 -19.33
CA GLY A 154 -30.00 1.02 -19.95
C GLY A 154 -31.26 1.28 -19.12
N ARG A 155 -31.17 1.90 -17.93
CA ARG A 155 -32.30 2.12 -17.01
C ARG A 155 -32.82 3.56 -16.97
N THR A 156 -32.29 4.42 -17.84
CA THR A 156 -32.78 5.80 -18.05
C THR A 156 -33.33 5.92 -19.48
N LYS A 157 -34.46 5.32 -19.72
CA LYS A 157 -35.41 5.68 -20.80
C LYS A 157 -36.83 5.56 -20.27
#